data_6d6c832069dab61b2a628322f26ea3d6
#
_entry.id   6d6c832069dab61b2a628322f26ea3d6
#
_cell.length_a   1.000
_cell.length_b   1.000
_cell.length_c   1.000
_cell.angle_alpha   90.00
_cell.angle_beta   90.00
_cell.angle_gamma   90.00
#
_symmetry.space_group_name_H-M   'P 1'
#
loop_
_entity.id
_entity.type
_entity.pdbx_description
1 polymer ?
#
loop_
_entity_poly.entity_id
_entity_poly.type
_entity_poly.pdbx_seq_one_letter_code
_entity_poly.pdbx_strand_id
1 'polypeptide(L)'
;EQVYGAIKAVGFSEIVEVAQGAMITTEKETEEFKERMASGEPFMTTSCCPAYVEMAEKHVPGLQKYISTTKSPMYYTAEIAKEKYPDAKLVFIGPCIAKRKEARKHGNIDYVMNFEELNAAFEGMGIKMSEDQVYNVEYIAVREAHGFAQTGGVTAAVAAMAGEGFDFTSLKIAPLNKKNIAMMKVYAKMPAQCPAQFIEV
;
A
#
# COMPACT_ATOMS: atom_id res chain seq x y z
N GLU A 1 7.79 -15.30 -10.58
CA GLU A 1 7.39 -16.69 -10.85
C GLU A 1 8.17 -17.69 -9.96
N GLN A 2 9.51 -17.65 -9.91
CA GLN A 2 10.33 -18.53 -9.04
C GLN A 2 10.02 -18.32 -7.54
N VAL A 3 9.85 -17.06 -7.10
CA VAL A 3 9.45 -16.74 -5.72
C VAL A 3 8.08 -17.35 -5.39
N TYR A 4 7.14 -17.29 -6.32
CA TYR A 4 5.82 -17.90 -6.14
C TYR A 4 5.90 -19.43 -6.06
N GLY A 5 6.76 -20.05 -6.87
CA GLY A 5 7.05 -21.48 -6.78
C GLY A 5 7.61 -21.87 -5.42
N ALA A 6 8.55 -21.11 -4.88
CA ALA A 6 9.10 -21.32 -3.54
C ALA A 6 8.05 -21.11 -2.44
N ILE A 7 7.17 -20.11 -2.55
CA ILE A 7 6.04 -19.90 -1.62
C ILE A 7 5.09 -21.10 -1.66
N LYS A 8 4.77 -21.63 -2.84
CA LYS A 8 3.96 -22.85 -2.97
C LYS A 8 4.63 -24.05 -2.29
N ALA A 9 5.96 -24.18 -2.40
CA ALA A 9 6.72 -25.26 -1.78
C ALA A 9 6.72 -25.17 -0.23
N VAL A 10 6.53 -23.99 0.37
CA VAL A 10 6.28 -23.83 1.82
C VAL A 10 4.95 -24.49 2.24
N GLY A 11 4.00 -24.62 1.33
CA GLY A 11 2.69 -25.24 1.60
C GLY A 11 1.50 -24.29 1.43
N PHE A 12 1.69 -23.10 0.91
CA PHE A 12 0.58 -22.20 0.60
C PHE A 12 -0.24 -22.77 -0.57
N SER A 13 -1.55 -22.84 -0.39
CA SER A 13 -2.48 -23.41 -1.38
C SER A 13 -2.67 -22.49 -2.57
N GLU A 14 -2.76 -21.18 -2.34
CA GLU A 14 -3.02 -20.18 -3.37
C GLU A 14 -2.21 -18.90 -3.12
N ILE A 15 -2.00 -18.15 -4.19
CA ILE A 15 -1.30 -16.86 -4.16
C ILE A 15 -2.15 -15.83 -4.87
N VAL A 16 -2.39 -14.70 -4.22
CA VAL A 16 -3.08 -13.54 -4.79
C VAL A 16 -2.13 -12.35 -4.75
N GLU A 17 -1.88 -11.74 -5.89
CA GLU A 17 -1.01 -10.57 -5.96
C GLU A 17 -1.64 -9.34 -5.33
N VAL A 18 -0.88 -8.67 -4.48
CA VAL A 18 -1.33 -7.43 -3.80
C VAL A 18 -1.57 -6.28 -4.80
N ALA A 19 -1.01 -6.36 -5.99
CA ALA A 19 -1.28 -5.43 -7.08
C ALA A 19 -2.77 -5.38 -7.48
N GLN A 20 -3.53 -6.46 -7.30
CA GLN A 20 -4.99 -6.44 -7.52
C GLN A 20 -5.71 -5.48 -6.54
N GLY A 21 -5.34 -5.53 -5.26
CA GLY A 21 -5.85 -4.57 -4.28
C GLY A 21 -5.33 -3.15 -4.51
N ALA A 22 -4.12 -3.00 -5.07
CA ALA A 22 -3.58 -1.69 -5.43
C ALA A 22 -4.40 -1.01 -6.53
N MET A 23 -4.99 -1.75 -7.47
CA MET A 23 -5.93 -1.18 -8.46
C MET A 23 -7.15 -0.56 -7.76
N ILE A 24 -7.75 -1.27 -6.82
CA ILE A 24 -8.92 -0.77 -6.06
C ILE A 24 -8.53 0.43 -5.20
N THR A 25 -7.36 0.38 -4.55
CA THR A 25 -6.82 1.52 -3.81
C THR A 25 -6.67 2.73 -4.72
N THR A 26 -6.07 2.57 -5.91
CA THR A 26 -5.88 3.66 -6.88
C THR A 26 -7.20 4.29 -7.29
N GLU A 27 -8.20 3.47 -7.64
CA GLU A 27 -9.52 3.93 -8.05
C GLU A 27 -10.15 4.80 -6.95
N LYS A 28 -10.29 4.24 -5.76
CA LYS A 28 -10.91 4.93 -4.62
C LYS A 28 -10.14 6.16 -4.15
N GLU A 29 -8.81 6.09 -4.12
CA GLU A 29 -7.97 7.22 -3.72
C GLU A 29 -7.99 8.35 -4.77
N THR A 30 -8.11 8.01 -6.05
CA THR A 30 -8.27 8.99 -7.14
C THR A 30 -9.63 9.68 -7.07
N GLU A 31 -10.71 8.94 -6.82
CA GLU A 31 -12.05 9.50 -6.63
C GLU A 31 -12.07 10.44 -5.42
N GLU A 32 -11.61 9.98 -4.26
CA GLU A 32 -11.51 10.78 -3.04
C GLU A 32 -10.67 12.05 -3.26
N PHE A 33 -9.54 11.94 -3.97
CA PHE A 33 -8.68 13.07 -4.28
C PHE A 33 -9.40 14.11 -5.14
N LYS A 34 -10.08 13.69 -6.20
CA LYS A 34 -10.87 14.60 -7.06
C LYS A 34 -11.97 15.32 -6.27
N GLU A 35 -12.70 14.60 -5.43
CA GLU A 35 -13.75 15.17 -4.58
C GLU A 35 -13.20 16.21 -3.59
N ARG A 36 -12.08 15.91 -2.94
CA ARG A 36 -11.43 16.83 -1.99
C ARG A 36 -10.93 18.10 -2.69
N MET A 37 -10.33 17.97 -3.89
CA MET A 37 -9.90 19.14 -4.65
C MET A 37 -11.09 19.98 -5.11
N ALA A 38 -12.18 19.36 -5.56
CA ALA A 38 -13.40 20.07 -5.94
C ALA A 38 -14.06 20.78 -4.76
N SER A 39 -13.93 20.26 -3.53
CA SER A 39 -14.42 20.89 -2.30
C SER A 39 -13.49 22.00 -1.75
N GLY A 40 -12.34 22.25 -2.42
CA GLY A 40 -11.40 23.30 -2.04
C GLY A 40 -10.44 22.92 -0.91
N GLU A 41 -10.26 21.62 -0.63
CA GLU A 41 -9.23 21.19 0.31
C GLU A 41 -7.83 21.52 -0.24
N PRO A 42 -6.89 21.95 0.62
CA PRO A 42 -5.59 22.43 0.16
C PRO A 42 -4.69 21.31 -0.36
N PHE A 43 -4.80 20.11 0.20
CA PHE A 43 -4.07 18.91 -0.21
C PHE A 43 -4.68 17.65 0.41
N MET A 44 -4.32 16.51 -0.16
CA MET A 44 -4.54 15.18 0.41
C MET A 44 -3.22 14.42 0.51
N THR A 45 -3.08 13.57 1.52
CA THR A 45 -1.96 12.62 1.65
C THR A 45 -2.45 11.18 1.49
N THR A 46 -1.58 10.30 1.01
CA THR A 46 -1.88 8.87 0.91
C THR A 46 -2.12 8.23 2.28
N SER A 47 -2.79 7.09 2.32
CA SER A 47 -3.11 6.32 3.54
C SER A 47 -2.53 4.91 3.54
N CYS A 48 -1.99 4.44 2.41
CA CYS A 48 -1.57 3.04 2.24
C CYS A 48 -0.38 2.61 3.12
N CYS A 49 0.38 3.58 3.69
CA CYS A 49 1.49 3.34 4.61
C CYS A 49 1.02 3.39 6.08
N PRO A 50 0.83 2.24 6.78
CA PRO A 50 0.35 2.23 8.17
C PRO A 50 1.34 2.86 9.16
N ALA A 51 2.64 2.85 8.85
CA ALA A 51 3.65 3.53 9.66
C ALA A 51 3.47 5.05 9.61
N TYR A 52 3.18 5.59 8.42
CA TYR A 52 2.88 7.00 8.24
C TYR A 52 1.61 7.41 8.98
N VAL A 53 0.52 6.68 8.78
CA VAL A 53 -0.77 6.98 9.45
C VAL A 53 -0.61 7.01 10.97
N GLU A 54 0.05 6.01 11.53
CA GLU A 54 0.33 5.94 12.97
C GLU A 54 1.21 7.09 13.47
N MET A 55 2.24 7.43 12.71
CA MET A 55 3.11 8.57 13.02
C MET A 55 2.33 9.89 13.00
N ALA A 56 1.47 10.08 12.00
CA ALA A 56 0.64 11.27 11.88
C ALA A 56 -0.34 11.38 13.05
N GLU A 57 -1.03 10.29 13.39
CA GLU A 57 -1.97 10.23 14.51
C GLU A 57 -1.29 10.62 15.84
N LYS A 58 -0.09 10.13 16.09
CA LYS A 58 0.61 10.34 17.37
C LYS A 58 1.39 11.65 17.45
N HIS A 59 1.94 12.11 16.34
CA HIS A 59 3.00 13.13 16.37
C HIS A 59 2.73 14.38 15.54
N VAL A 60 1.68 14.38 14.70
CA VAL A 60 1.33 15.51 13.84
C VAL A 60 -0.15 15.87 13.96
N PRO A 61 -0.56 16.48 15.11
CA PRO A 61 -1.94 16.89 15.31
C PRO A 61 -2.47 17.77 14.17
N GLY A 62 -3.67 17.44 13.68
CA GLY A 62 -4.33 18.18 12.60
C GLY A 62 -3.98 17.70 11.18
N LEU A 63 -3.02 16.76 11.02
CA LEU A 63 -2.74 16.16 9.72
C LEU A 63 -3.79 15.09 9.33
N GLN A 64 -4.43 14.45 10.31
CA GLN A 64 -5.36 13.33 10.11
C GLN A 64 -6.47 13.64 9.10
N LYS A 65 -6.99 14.86 9.13
CA LYS A 65 -8.06 15.29 8.22
C LYS A 65 -7.66 15.34 6.74
N TYR A 66 -6.35 15.41 6.46
CA TYR A 66 -5.80 15.42 5.11
C TYR A 66 -5.35 14.04 4.63
N ILE A 67 -5.31 13.04 5.52
CA ILE A 67 -4.99 11.66 5.13
C ILE A 67 -6.19 11.07 4.39
N SER A 68 -5.93 10.39 3.28
CA SER A 68 -6.95 9.62 2.56
C SER A 68 -7.64 8.62 3.49
N THR A 69 -8.93 8.42 3.30
CA THR A 69 -9.74 7.43 4.02
C THR A 69 -9.70 6.04 3.36
N THR A 70 -9.15 5.99 2.16
CA THR A 70 -9.02 4.78 1.36
C THR A 70 -8.16 3.74 2.07
N LYS A 71 -8.56 2.47 1.99
CA LYS A 71 -7.80 1.36 2.58
C LYS A 71 -6.60 1.00 1.71
N SER A 72 -5.65 0.30 2.31
CA SER A 72 -4.41 -0.11 1.63
C SER A 72 -4.65 -1.24 0.63
N PRO A 73 -3.71 -1.45 -0.33
CA PRO A 73 -3.72 -2.62 -1.21
C PRO A 73 -3.85 -3.96 -0.47
N MET A 74 -3.19 -4.10 0.68
CA MET A 74 -3.29 -5.30 1.51
C MET A 74 -4.74 -5.57 1.95
N TYR A 75 -5.45 -4.52 2.37
CA TYR A 75 -6.86 -4.65 2.79
C TYR A 75 -7.75 -5.15 1.65
N TYR A 76 -7.71 -4.49 0.49
CA TYR A 76 -8.56 -4.88 -0.64
C TYR A 76 -8.20 -6.24 -1.23
N THR A 77 -6.91 -6.59 -1.26
CA THR A 77 -6.50 -7.94 -1.67
C THR A 77 -7.03 -9.01 -0.72
N ALA A 78 -7.07 -8.73 0.59
CA ALA A 78 -7.66 -9.65 1.54
C ALA A 78 -9.17 -9.85 1.32
N GLU A 79 -9.90 -8.78 0.96
CA GLU A 79 -11.33 -8.89 0.60
C GLU A 79 -11.51 -9.77 -0.65
N ILE A 80 -10.72 -9.53 -1.72
CA ILE A 80 -10.73 -10.37 -2.93
C ILE A 80 -10.43 -11.84 -2.57
N ALA A 81 -9.40 -12.07 -1.76
CA ALA A 81 -9.00 -13.42 -1.39
C ALA A 81 -10.06 -14.12 -0.54
N LYS A 82 -10.74 -13.43 0.37
CA LYS A 82 -11.84 -13.99 1.17
C LYS A 82 -13.08 -14.29 0.36
N GLU A 83 -13.40 -13.45 -0.63
CA GLU A 83 -14.50 -13.73 -1.55
C GLU A 83 -14.23 -14.99 -2.37
N LYS A 84 -13.00 -15.14 -2.87
CA LYS A 84 -12.62 -16.31 -3.69
C LYS A 84 -12.39 -17.57 -2.86
N TYR A 85 -11.90 -17.44 -1.63
CA TYR A 85 -11.52 -18.54 -0.72
C TYR A 85 -12.04 -18.28 0.70
N PRO A 86 -13.35 -18.38 0.96
CA PRO A 86 -13.96 -17.93 2.22
C PRO A 86 -13.43 -18.65 3.48
N ASP A 87 -13.04 -19.91 3.36
CA ASP A 87 -12.53 -20.72 4.46
C ASP A 87 -11.00 -20.66 4.64
N ALA A 88 -10.30 -19.97 3.74
CA ALA A 88 -8.84 -19.91 3.76
C ALA A 88 -8.31 -19.01 4.89
N LYS A 89 -7.16 -19.42 5.45
CA LYS A 89 -6.35 -18.55 6.30
C LYS A 89 -5.48 -17.66 5.43
N LEU A 90 -5.59 -16.35 5.64
CA LEU A 90 -4.87 -15.37 4.84
C LEU A 90 -3.56 -14.96 5.51
N VAL A 91 -2.47 -15.10 4.77
CA VAL A 91 -1.13 -14.67 5.16
C VAL A 91 -0.66 -13.58 4.22
N PHE A 92 -0.52 -12.35 4.71
CA PHE A 92 0.13 -11.30 3.93
C PHE A 92 1.65 -11.46 4.02
N ILE A 93 2.31 -11.48 2.85
CA ILE A 93 3.76 -11.52 2.73
C ILE A 93 4.25 -10.20 2.11
N GLY A 94 5.12 -9.47 2.81
CA GLY A 94 5.62 -8.19 2.33
C GLY A 94 6.72 -7.58 3.20
N PRO A 95 7.37 -6.49 2.77
CA PRO A 95 8.56 -5.96 3.45
C PRO A 95 8.28 -5.24 4.77
N CYS A 96 7.01 -4.88 5.04
CA CYS A 96 6.66 -3.91 6.08
C CYS A 96 6.05 -4.55 7.33
N ILE A 97 6.76 -4.50 8.46
CA ILE A 97 6.24 -5.00 9.76
C ILE A 97 5.05 -4.20 10.31
N ALA A 98 4.89 -2.92 9.91
CA ALA A 98 3.75 -2.11 10.34
C ALA A 98 2.41 -2.66 9.82
N LYS A 99 2.42 -3.47 8.76
CA LYS A 99 1.26 -4.22 8.26
C LYS A 99 0.65 -5.17 9.29
N ARG A 100 1.43 -5.64 10.27
CA ARG A 100 0.92 -6.42 11.41
C ARG A 100 -0.11 -5.66 12.24
N LYS A 101 0.11 -4.35 12.45
CA LYS A 101 -0.83 -3.51 13.18
C LYS A 101 -2.09 -3.25 12.37
N GLU A 102 -1.93 -2.99 11.09
CA GLU A 102 -3.04 -2.81 10.16
C GLU A 102 -3.92 -4.05 10.07
N ALA A 103 -3.31 -5.24 9.93
CA ALA A 103 -4.02 -6.52 9.92
C ALA A 103 -4.85 -6.74 11.20
N ARG A 104 -4.28 -6.44 12.38
CA ARG A 104 -5.01 -6.51 13.66
C ARG A 104 -6.15 -5.50 13.75
N LYS A 105 -5.97 -4.31 13.20
CA LYS A 105 -6.99 -3.24 13.22
C LYS A 105 -8.21 -3.62 12.36
N HIS A 106 -7.99 -4.27 11.23
CA HIS A 106 -9.06 -4.62 10.29
C HIS A 106 -9.62 -6.03 10.47
N GLY A 107 -8.80 -6.97 10.95
CA GLY A 107 -9.24 -8.34 11.25
C GLY A 107 -9.53 -9.21 10.02
N ASN A 108 -9.17 -8.75 8.82
CA ASN A 108 -9.40 -9.46 7.57
C ASN A 108 -8.19 -10.28 7.08
N ILE A 109 -7.08 -10.24 7.81
CA ILE A 109 -5.85 -11.02 7.56
C ILE A 109 -5.46 -11.75 8.84
N ASP A 110 -5.21 -13.05 8.73
CA ASP A 110 -4.89 -13.88 9.90
C ASP A 110 -3.42 -13.69 10.34
N TYR A 111 -2.48 -13.62 9.38
CA TYR A 111 -1.05 -13.54 9.66
C TYR A 111 -0.34 -12.55 8.71
N VAL A 112 0.75 -11.98 9.20
CA VAL A 112 1.65 -11.12 8.41
C VAL A 112 3.07 -11.62 8.57
N MET A 113 3.72 -11.94 7.48
CA MET A 113 5.09 -12.41 7.38
C MET A 113 5.93 -11.39 6.60
N ASN A 114 7.09 -11.04 7.09
CA ASN A 114 8.02 -10.21 6.33
C ASN A 114 8.95 -11.08 5.45
N PHE A 115 9.75 -10.43 4.61
CA PHE A 115 10.61 -11.16 3.67
C PHE A 115 11.75 -11.90 4.37
N GLU A 116 12.25 -11.40 5.51
CA GLU A 116 13.26 -12.10 6.31
C GLU A 116 12.68 -13.36 6.95
N GLU A 117 11.44 -13.31 7.42
CA GLU A 117 10.74 -14.47 7.98
C GLU A 117 10.43 -15.51 6.90
N LEU A 118 10.04 -15.05 5.70
CA LEU A 118 9.84 -15.93 4.55
C LEU A 118 11.16 -16.62 4.15
N ASN A 119 12.26 -15.86 4.08
CA ASN A 119 13.58 -16.42 3.78
C ASN A 119 14.02 -17.45 4.82
N ALA A 120 13.79 -17.16 6.12
CA ALA A 120 14.09 -18.11 7.20
C ALA A 120 13.26 -19.40 7.06
N ALA A 121 12.00 -19.30 6.60
CA ALA A 121 11.19 -20.48 6.31
C ALA A 121 11.76 -21.28 5.13
N PHE A 122 12.20 -20.63 4.05
CA PHE A 122 12.85 -21.27 2.93
C PHE A 122 14.12 -22.02 3.37
N GLU A 123 15.00 -21.36 4.13
CA GLU A 123 16.23 -21.96 4.65
C GLU A 123 15.93 -23.16 5.57
N GLY A 124 15.01 -23.00 6.52
CA GLY A 124 14.64 -24.05 7.47
C GLY A 124 14.02 -25.29 6.83
N MET A 125 13.36 -25.11 5.68
CA MET A 125 12.73 -26.19 4.89
C MET A 125 13.61 -26.70 3.76
N GLY A 126 14.80 -26.11 3.55
CA GLY A 126 15.70 -26.48 2.44
C GLY A 126 15.17 -26.09 1.06
N ILE A 127 14.23 -25.12 0.99
CA ILE A 127 13.63 -24.67 -0.26
C ILE A 127 14.59 -23.69 -0.93
N LYS A 128 14.92 -23.95 -2.21
CA LYS A 128 15.70 -23.04 -3.04
C LYS A 128 14.84 -22.52 -4.18
N MET A 129 14.91 -21.22 -4.43
CA MET A 129 14.30 -20.62 -5.61
C MET A 129 15.06 -21.12 -6.83
N SER A 130 14.41 -21.89 -7.69
CA SER A 130 15.00 -22.48 -8.91
C SER A 130 14.07 -22.27 -10.10
N GLU A 131 14.65 -22.40 -11.30
CA GLU A 131 13.88 -22.32 -12.55
C GLU A 131 12.88 -23.47 -12.71
N ASP A 132 13.10 -24.59 -12.01
CA ASP A 132 12.24 -25.76 -12.05
C ASP A 132 10.97 -25.63 -11.18
N GLN A 133 10.89 -24.59 -10.32
CA GLN A 133 9.78 -24.35 -9.41
C GLN A 133 9.05 -23.04 -9.77
N VAL A 134 8.65 -22.93 -11.04
CA VAL A 134 7.89 -21.77 -11.50
C VAL A 134 6.40 -21.98 -11.21
N TYR A 135 5.79 -21.00 -10.52
CA TYR A 135 4.35 -20.91 -10.37
C TYR A 135 3.86 -19.63 -11.03
N ASN A 136 2.97 -19.77 -12.00
CA ASN A 136 2.37 -18.63 -12.68
C ASN A 136 1.09 -18.23 -11.95
N VAL A 137 1.07 -17.00 -11.47
CA VAL A 137 -0.15 -16.37 -11.02
C VAL A 137 -0.84 -15.68 -12.20
N GLU A 138 -2.15 -15.56 -12.13
CA GLU A 138 -2.90 -14.80 -13.11
C GLU A 138 -2.59 -13.31 -12.93
N TYR A 139 -1.89 -12.72 -13.90
CA TYR A 139 -1.57 -11.28 -13.90
C TYR A 139 -2.79 -10.48 -14.33
N ILE A 140 -3.62 -10.08 -13.37
CA ILE A 140 -4.83 -9.27 -13.61
C ILE A 140 -4.51 -7.79 -13.47
N ALA A 141 -3.51 -7.44 -12.66
CA ALA A 141 -3.21 -6.06 -12.34
C ALA A 141 -2.45 -5.32 -13.45
N VAL A 142 -2.79 -4.04 -13.63
CA VAL A 142 -2.10 -3.15 -14.56
C VAL A 142 -0.69 -2.80 -14.05
N ARG A 143 0.18 -2.34 -14.97
CA ARG A 143 1.58 -2.02 -14.67
C ARG A 143 1.75 -1.05 -13.50
N GLU A 144 0.91 -0.02 -13.44
CA GLU A 144 0.95 1.04 -12.42
C GLU A 144 0.69 0.47 -11.02
N ALA A 145 -0.18 -0.53 -10.90
CA ALA A 145 -0.47 -1.21 -9.64
C ALA A 145 0.73 -1.98 -9.07
N HIS A 146 1.59 -2.53 -9.93
CA HIS A 146 2.84 -3.17 -9.52
C HIS A 146 3.89 -2.15 -9.03
N GLY A 147 3.76 -0.88 -9.42
CA GLY A 147 4.63 0.21 -8.98
C GLY A 147 4.43 0.69 -7.55
N PHE A 148 3.35 0.29 -6.86
CA PHE A 148 2.98 0.81 -5.53
C PHE A 148 4.07 0.67 -4.45
N ALA A 149 4.94 -0.32 -4.56
CA ALA A 149 6.04 -0.53 -3.63
C ALA A 149 7.24 0.43 -3.84
N GLN A 150 7.22 1.22 -4.89
CA GLN A 150 8.28 2.18 -5.22
C GLN A 150 7.84 3.61 -4.87
N THR A 151 8.79 4.43 -4.39
CA THR A 151 8.52 5.85 -4.14
C THR A 151 8.09 6.55 -5.43
N GLY A 152 6.92 7.15 -5.39
CA GLY A 152 6.27 7.79 -6.54
C GLY A 152 5.31 6.88 -7.31
N GLY A 153 5.21 5.62 -6.93
CA GLY A 153 4.34 4.65 -7.60
C GLY A 153 2.85 4.92 -7.37
N VAL A 154 2.48 5.32 -6.15
CA VAL A 154 1.09 5.71 -5.86
C VAL A 154 0.71 6.97 -6.62
N THR A 155 1.58 7.98 -6.62
CA THR A 155 1.37 9.20 -7.39
C THR A 155 1.20 8.92 -8.90
N ALA A 156 2.05 8.04 -9.45
CA ALA A 156 1.95 7.67 -10.86
C ALA A 156 0.64 6.92 -11.18
N ALA A 157 0.21 6.02 -10.30
CA ALA A 157 -1.04 5.30 -10.46
C ALA A 157 -2.26 6.23 -10.40
N VAL A 158 -2.29 7.16 -9.42
CA VAL A 158 -3.35 8.16 -9.29
C VAL A 158 -3.38 9.09 -10.51
N ALA A 159 -2.22 9.55 -11.00
CA ALA A 159 -2.15 10.40 -12.19
C ALA A 159 -2.68 9.68 -13.44
N ALA A 160 -2.28 8.43 -13.65
CA ALA A 160 -2.78 7.61 -14.76
C ALA A 160 -4.30 7.39 -14.69
N MET A 161 -4.82 7.10 -13.49
CA MET A 161 -6.25 6.87 -13.26
C MET A 161 -7.07 8.18 -13.35
N ALA A 162 -6.50 9.31 -12.95
CA ALA A 162 -7.17 10.62 -13.02
C ALA A 162 -7.46 11.02 -14.46
N GLY A 163 -6.61 10.60 -15.41
CA GLY A 163 -6.79 10.81 -16.83
C GLY A 163 -6.34 12.19 -17.31
N GLU A 164 -6.43 12.39 -18.62
CA GLU A 164 -6.10 13.67 -19.25
C GLU A 164 -7.03 14.78 -18.77
N GLY A 165 -6.46 15.96 -18.49
CA GLY A 165 -7.22 17.15 -18.06
C GLY A 165 -7.41 17.28 -16.55
N PHE A 166 -6.91 16.36 -15.74
CA PHE A 166 -6.82 16.51 -14.28
C PHE A 166 -5.37 16.68 -13.85
N ASP A 167 -4.86 17.90 -14.00
CA ASP A 167 -3.51 18.25 -13.59
C ASP A 167 -3.44 18.59 -12.11
N PHE A 168 -2.44 18.06 -11.42
CA PHE A 168 -2.18 18.35 -10.01
C PHE A 168 -0.69 18.36 -9.68
N THR A 169 -0.34 19.11 -8.65
CA THR A 169 1.02 19.11 -8.10
C THR A 169 1.17 18.02 -7.05
N SER A 170 2.28 17.28 -7.08
CA SER A 170 2.54 16.22 -6.15
C SER A 170 3.87 16.38 -5.41
N LEU A 171 3.94 15.83 -4.19
CA LEU A 171 5.14 15.78 -3.36
C LEU A 171 5.32 14.37 -2.81
N LYS A 172 6.55 13.85 -2.87
CA LYS A 172 6.91 12.55 -2.31
C LYS A 172 7.70 12.78 -1.03
N ILE A 173 7.23 12.19 0.07
CA ILE A 173 7.83 12.31 1.39
C ILE A 173 8.36 10.95 1.84
N ALA A 174 9.59 10.64 1.43
CA ALA A 174 10.31 9.46 1.87
C ALA A 174 11.79 9.84 2.10
N PRO A 175 12.45 9.28 3.14
CA PRO A 175 11.90 8.49 4.24
C PRO A 175 11.19 9.34 5.32
N LEU A 176 10.52 8.67 6.28
CA LEU A 176 9.90 9.32 7.46
C LEU A 176 10.96 9.72 8.50
N ASN A 177 11.77 10.72 8.20
CA ASN A 177 12.80 11.25 9.08
C ASN A 177 12.34 12.53 9.80
N LYS A 178 13.15 13.02 10.74
CA LYS A 178 12.83 14.21 11.55
C LYS A 178 12.52 15.45 10.70
N LYS A 179 13.25 15.64 9.59
CA LYS A 179 13.06 16.78 8.66
C LYS A 179 11.69 16.71 7.99
N ASN A 180 11.35 15.55 7.44
CA ASN A 180 10.09 15.34 6.73
C ASN A 180 8.89 15.38 7.69
N ILE A 181 9.03 14.86 8.91
CA ILE A 181 8.00 14.98 9.95
C ILE A 181 7.79 16.44 10.36
N ALA A 182 8.88 17.21 10.52
CA ALA A 182 8.78 18.63 10.84
C ALA A 182 8.07 19.42 9.71
N MET A 183 8.35 19.12 8.47
CA MET A 183 7.69 19.70 7.30
C MET A 183 6.18 19.40 7.30
N MET A 184 5.79 18.17 7.55
CA MET A 184 4.37 17.79 7.66
C MET A 184 3.65 18.51 8.82
N LYS A 185 4.35 18.78 9.93
CA LYS A 185 3.81 19.62 11.03
C LYS A 185 3.52 21.05 10.58
N VAL A 186 4.36 21.61 9.70
CA VAL A 186 4.11 22.93 9.10
C VAL A 186 2.87 22.89 8.22
N TYR A 187 2.76 21.92 7.33
CA TYR A 187 1.60 21.78 6.43
C TYR A 187 0.30 21.54 7.19
N ALA A 188 0.32 20.75 8.26
CA ALA A 188 -0.85 20.53 9.10
C ALA A 188 -1.36 21.83 9.79
N LYS A 189 -0.44 22.74 10.18
CA LYS A 189 -0.77 24.01 10.84
C LYS A 189 -1.07 25.14 9.84
N MET A 190 -0.37 25.16 8.73
CA MET A 190 -0.42 26.19 7.70
C MET A 190 -0.58 25.53 6.31
N PRO A 191 -1.79 25.01 6.00
CA PRO A 191 -2.00 24.23 4.76
C PRO A 191 -1.66 24.99 3.49
N ALA A 192 -1.85 26.30 3.48
CA ALA A 192 -1.49 27.16 2.34
C ALA A 192 0.01 27.19 2.02
N GLN A 193 0.87 26.70 2.90
CA GLN A 193 2.31 26.56 2.65
C GLN A 193 2.68 25.21 2.00
N CYS A 194 1.72 24.30 1.86
CA CYS A 194 1.96 23.06 1.16
C CYS A 194 2.10 23.34 -0.35
N PRO A 195 3.21 22.96 -1.00
CA PRO A 195 3.43 23.24 -2.43
C PRO A 195 2.72 22.23 -3.34
N ALA A 196 2.04 21.25 -2.78
CA ALA A 196 1.44 20.14 -3.51
C ALA A 196 0.01 19.86 -3.07
N GLN A 197 -0.81 19.42 -4.01
CA GLN A 197 -2.19 18.99 -3.77
C GLN A 197 -2.26 17.51 -3.38
N PHE A 198 -1.32 16.69 -3.86
CA PHE A 198 -1.21 15.26 -3.53
C PHE A 198 0.14 14.94 -2.92
N ILE A 199 0.14 14.35 -1.72
CA ILE A 199 1.36 14.00 -1.00
C ILE A 199 1.42 12.49 -0.82
N GLU A 200 2.38 11.86 -1.49
CA GLU A 200 2.71 10.45 -1.29
C GLU A 200 3.70 10.30 -0.13
N VAL A 201 3.37 9.44 0.84
CA VAL A 201 4.18 9.16 2.03
C VAL A 201 4.40 7.67 2.21
#